data_1449fd4995c3fca016c01eb483c064ac
#
_entry.id   1449fd4995c3fca016c01eb483c064ac
#
_cell.length_a   1.000
_cell.length_b   1.000
_cell.length_c   1.000
_cell.angle_alpha   90.00
_cell.angle_beta   90.00
_cell.angle_gamma   90.00
#
_symmetry.space_group_name_H-M   'P 1'
#
loop_
_entity.id
_entity.type
_entity.pdbx_description
1 polymer ?
#
loop_
_entity_poly.entity_id
_entity_poly.type
_entity_poly.pdbx_seq_one_letter_code
_entity_poly.pdbx_strand_id
1 'polypeptide(L)'
;MITVFLSVYHFDGDPSALLPGYDSMVAALQPDGVHACVVRPDGISVYDACPTREEFLAFSTGDTFRTALASAGLPEPRIQALGEVHEPAMAT
;
A
#
# COMPACT_ATOMS: atom_id res chain seq x y z
N MET A 1 -18.56 4.96 -14.81
CA MET A 1 -17.64 3.81 -14.79
C MET A 1 -16.62 4.04 -13.69
N ILE A 2 -16.43 3.07 -12.81
CA ILE A 2 -15.45 3.16 -11.75
C ILE A 2 -14.14 2.58 -12.28
N THR A 3 -13.08 3.38 -12.24
CA THR A 3 -11.73 2.91 -12.57
C THR A 3 -10.98 2.65 -11.28
N VAL A 4 -10.25 1.54 -11.24
CA VAL A 4 -9.40 1.18 -10.11
C VAL A 4 -8.05 0.75 -10.65
N PHE A 5 -7.00 1.34 -10.09
CA PHE A 5 -5.62 0.95 -10.38
C PHE A 5 -5.04 0.25 -9.16
N LEU A 6 -4.56 -0.97 -9.35
CA LEU A 6 -4.05 -1.80 -8.25
C LEU A 6 -2.53 -1.78 -8.23
N SER A 7 -1.98 -1.61 -7.04
CA SER A 7 -0.54 -1.65 -6.78
C SER A 7 -0.25 -2.46 -5.53
N VAL A 8 1.01 -2.84 -5.37
CA VAL A 8 1.45 -3.55 -4.17
C VAL A 8 2.78 -2.98 -3.68
N TYR A 9 2.91 -2.89 -2.35
CA TYR A 9 4.11 -2.43 -1.66
C TYR A 9 4.62 -3.59 -0.82
N HIS A 10 5.80 -4.13 -1.19
CA HIS A 10 6.41 -5.25 -0.47
C HIS A 10 7.43 -4.74 0.53
N PHE A 11 7.22 -5.04 1.80
CA PHE A 11 8.18 -4.76 2.85
C PHE A 11 8.81 -6.07 3.30
N ASP A 12 10.12 -6.17 3.21
CA ASP A 12 10.87 -7.36 3.61
C ASP A 12 11.33 -7.22 5.07
N GLY A 13 11.24 -8.30 5.82
CA GLY A 13 11.65 -8.34 7.21
C GLY A 13 10.72 -9.20 8.06
N ASP A 14 10.93 -9.16 9.38
CA ASP A 14 10.10 -9.88 10.32
C ASP A 14 8.70 -9.24 10.37
N PRO A 15 7.63 -9.97 10.02
CA PRO A 15 6.28 -9.41 10.04
C PRO A 15 5.89 -8.84 11.41
N SER A 16 6.31 -9.45 12.50
CA SER A 16 5.97 -8.96 13.83
C SER A 16 6.64 -7.62 14.15
N ALA A 17 7.75 -7.31 13.49
CA ALA A 17 8.41 -6.02 13.59
C ALA A 17 7.82 -4.99 12.64
N LEU A 18 7.32 -5.42 11.47
CA LEU A 18 6.79 -4.53 10.45
C LEU A 18 5.35 -4.08 10.73
N LEU A 19 4.52 -4.96 11.30
CA LEU A 19 3.10 -4.68 11.49
C LEU A 19 2.81 -3.46 12.35
N PRO A 20 3.50 -3.21 13.48
CA PRO A 20 3.28 -1.99 14.25
C PRO A 20 3.57 -0.73 13.43
N GLY A 21 4.62 -0.75 12.61
CA GLY A 21 4.94 0.36 11.72
C GLY A 21 3.87 0.58 10.66
N TYR A 22 3.37 -0.50 10.07
CA TYR A 22 2.28 -0.42 9.11
C TYR A 22 1.02 0.18 9.73
N ASP A 23 0.63 -0.28 10.91
CA ASP A 23 -0.55 0.24 11.61
C ASP A 23 -0.40 1.72 11.94
N SER A 24 0.79 2.15 12.35
CA SER A 24 1.10 3.55 12.62
C SER A 24 0.99 4.40 11.36
N MET A 25 1.50 3.90 10.23
CA MET A 25 1.44 4.60 8.96
C MET A 25 -0.01 4.75 8.47
N VAL A 26 -0.81 3.71 8.58
CA VAL A 26 -2.23 3.76 8.21
C VAL A 26 -2.97 4.77 9.06
N ALA A 27 -2.71 4.81 10.36
CA ALA A 27 -3.33 5.79 11.26
C ALA A 27 -2.96 7.23 10.87
N ALA A 28 -1.71 7.46 10.46
CA ALA A 28 -1.24 8.79 10.08
C ALA A 28 -1.77 9.23 8.71
N LEU A 29 -1.79 8.34 7.74
CA LEU A 29 -2.20 8.66 6.36
C LEU A 29 -3.73 8.64 6.18
N GLN A 30 -4.43 7.84 6.97
CA GLN A 30 -5.89 7.66 6.86
C GLN A 30 -6.32 7.45 5.41
N PRO A 31 -5.78 6.43 4.73
CA PRO A 31 -6.02 6.24 3.30
C PRO A 31 -7.48 5.95 3.00
N ASP A 32 -7.95 6.51 1.89
CA ASP A 32 -9.27 6.18 1.35
C ASP A 32 -9.16 4.92 0.49
N GLY A 33 -10.25 4.17 0.43
CA GLY A 33 -10.35 3.01 -0.45
C GLY A 33 -9.88 1.72 0.20
N VAL A 34 -9.58 0.73 -0.64
CA VAL A 34 -9.26 -0.62 -0.17
C VAL A 34 -7.76 -0.79 0.01
N HIS A 35 -7.38 -1.17 1.21
CA HIS A 35 -6.03 -1.57 1.54
C HIS A 35 -6.07 -2.97 2.12
N ALA A 36 -5.19 -3.85 1.66
CA ALA A 36 -5.08 -5.20 2.20
C ALA A 36 -3.62 -5.47 2.54
N CYS A 37 -3.35 -5.73 3.81
CA CYS A 37 -2.03 -6.11 4.27
C CYS A 37 -1.97 -7.62 4.39
N VAL A 38 -1.14 -8.24 3.54
CA VAL A 38 -0.94 -9.69 3.54
C VAL A 38 0.34 -10.00 4.29
N VAL A 39 0.24 -10.83 5.32
CA VAL A 39 1.39 -11.25 6.11
C VAL A 39 2.06 -12.44 5.44
N ARG A 40 3.35 -12.32 5.13
CA ARG A 40 4.16 -13.38 4.55
C ARG A 40 5.18 -13.86 5.59
N PRO A 41 5.78 -15.04 5.41
CA PRO A 41 6.82 -15.50 6.35
C PRO A 41 8.01 -14.55 6.47
N ASP A 42 8.33 -13.82 5.40
CA ASP A 42 9.52 -12.96 5.29
C ASP A 42 9.19 -11.47 5.12
N GLY A 43 7.96 -11.07 5.40
CA GLY A 43 7.57 -9.67 5.28
C GLY A 43 6.07 -9.45 5.24
N ILE A 44 5.67 -8.27 4.76
CA ILE A 44 4.27 -7.95 4.50
C ILE A 44 4.13 -7.37 3.10
N SER A 45 2.98 -7.61 2.49
CA SER A 45 2.63 -7.03 1.19
C SER A 45 1.34 -6.25 1.31
N VAL A 46 1.40 -4.96 0.98
CA VAL A 46 0.25 -4.07 1.11
C VAL A 46 -0.32 -3.81 -0.27
N TYR A 47 -1.52 -4.31 -0.51
CA TYR A 47 -2.24 -4.07 -1.76
C TYR A 47 -3.06 -2.81 -1.62
N ASP A 48 -2.94 -1.92 -2.59
CA ASP A 48 -3.57 -0.61 -2.58
C ASP A 48 -4.35 -0.38 -3.87
N ALA A 49 -5.60 0.05 -3.73
CA ALA A 49 -6.46 0.39 -4.85
C ALA A 49 -6.59 1.92 -4.94
N CYS A 50 -6.10 2.50 -6.02
CA CYS A 50 -6.20 3.93 -6.31
C CYS A 50 -7.19 4.16 -7.44
N PRO A 51 -7.81 5.36 -7.54
CA PRO A 51 -8.70 5.66 -8.67
C PRO A 51 -7.98 5.64 -10.02
N THR A 52 -6.75 6.14 -10.10
CA THR A 52 -5.98 6.23 -11.34
C THR A 52 -4.52 5.89 -11.13
N ARG A 53 -3.83 5.56 -12.23
CA ARG A 53 -2.39 5.34 -12.22
C ARG A 53 -1.64 6.61 -11.81
N GLU A 54 -2.12 7.77 -12.25
CA GLU A 54 -1.51 9.06 -11.93
C GLU A 54 -1.53 9.34 -10.43
N GLU A 55 -2.62 9.03 -9.77
CA GLU A 55 -2.72 9.17 -8.31
C GLU A 55 -1.79 8.21 -7.59
N PHE A 56 -1.68 6.97 -8.09
CA PHE A 56 -0.72 6.01 -7.55
C PHE A 56 0.70 6.55 -7.67
N LEU A 57 1.10 7.05 -8.84
CA LEU A 57 2.44 7.59 -9.05
C LEU A 57 2.71 8.80 -8.17
N ALA A 58 1.75 9.71 -8.06
CA ALA A 58 1.89 10.90 -7.22
C ALA A 58 2.09 10.52 -5.74
N PHE A 59 1.35 9.54 -5.25
CA PHE A 59 1.47 9.06 -3.88
C PHE A 59 2.79 8.32 -3.65
N SER A 60 3.09 7.33 -4.49
CA SER A 60 4.23 6.42 -4.27
C SER A 60 5.59 7.12 -4.41
N THR A 61 5.65 8.23 -5.13
CA THR A 61 6.88 9.03 -5.31
C THR A 61 6.87 10.31 -4.48
N GLY A 62 5.81 10.58 -3.71
CA GLY A 62 5.64 11.83 -3.00
C GLY A 62 6.30 11.86 -1.64
N ASP A 63 6.52 13.07 -1.13
CA ASP A 63 7.17 13.29 0.16
C ASP A 63 6.30 12.85 1.33
N THR A 64 4.98 12.96 1.21
CA THR A 64 4.04 12.53 2.26
C THR A 64 4.24 11.06 2.59
N PHE A 65 4.33 10.22 1.58
CA PHE A 65 4.55 8.79 1.76
C PHE A 65 5.93 8.51 2.36
N ARG A 66 6.98 9.16 1.85
CA ARG A 66 8.34 9.00 2.37
C ARG A 66 8.43 9.40 3.83
N THR A 67 7.83 10.53 4.20
CA THR A 67 7.80 11.00 5.58
C THR A 67 7.06 10.00 6.47
N ALA A 68 5.95 9.46 6.00
CA ALA A 68 5.18 8.47 6.74
C ALA A 68 5.98 7.18 6.98
N LEU A 69 6.70 6.70 5.96
CA LEU A 69 7.57 5.54 6.09
C LEU A 69 8.65 5.76 7.15
N ALA A 70 9.34 6.90 7.07
CA ALA A 70 10.41 7.23 8.01
C ALA A 70 9.88 7.35 9.43
N SER A 71 8.75 8.03 9.62
CA SER A 71 8.13 8.21 10.94
C SER A 71 7.65 6.89 11.54
N ALA A 72 7.22 5.96 10.70
CA ALA A 72 6.76 4.65 11.14
C ALA A 72 7.91 3.66 11.36
N GLY A 73 9.13 4.02 10.98
CA GLY A 73 10.29 3.13 11.09
C GLY A 73 10.25 1.97 10.10
N LEU A 74 9.53 2.13 8.99
CA LEU A 74 9.45 1.10 7.97
C LEU A 74 10.60 1.20 6.98
N PRO A 75 11.09 0.07 6.48
CA PRO A 75 12.09 0.07 5.42
C PRO A 75 11.48 0.56 4.11
N GLU A 76 12.32 0.87 3.14
CA GLU A 76 11.85 1.24 1.80
C GLU A 76 11.20 0.02 1.13
N PRO A 77 9.96 0.14 0.65
CA PRO A 77 9.28 -0.99 0.02
C PRO A 77 9.70 -1.19 -1.43
N ARG A 78 9.56 -2.41 -1.90
CA ARG A 78 9.57 -2.70 -3.33
C ARG A 78 8.16 -2.45 -3.86
N ILE A 79 8.00 -1.49 -4.78
CA ILE A 79 6.70 -1.06 -5.26
C ILE A 79 6.46 -1.62 -6.64
N GLN A 80 5.29 -2.22 -6.83
CA GLN A 80 4.89 -2.81 -8.10
C GLN A 80 3.54 -2.27 -8.53
N ALA A 81 3.50 -1.65 -9.71
CA ALA A 81 2.26 -1.28 -10.35
C ALA A 81 1.68 -2.51 -11.04
N LEU A 82 0.51 -2.95 -10.61
CA LEU A 82 -0.11 -4.16 -11.16
C LEU A 82 -0.93 -3.85 -12.41
N GLY A 83 -1.74 -2.80 -12.37
CA GLY A 83 -2.54 -2.40 -13.53
C GLY A 83 -3.97 -2.02 -13.17
N GLU A 84 -4.77 -1.76 -14.20
CA GLU A 84 -6.19 -1.48 -14.01
C GLU A 84 -6.96 -2.74 -13.72
N VAL A 85 -7.89 -2.64 -12.78
CA VAL A 85 -8.79 -3.73 -12.45
C VAL A 85 -9.92 -3.79 -13.48
N HIS A 86 -10.09 -4.95 -14.09
CA HIS A 86 -11.16 -5.16 -15.05
C HIS A 86 -12.44 -5.55 -14.30
N GLU A 87 -13.43 -4.67 -14.33
CA GLU A 87 -14.73 -4.90 -13.70
C GLU A 87 -14.65 -5.57 -12.34
N PRO A 88 -14.29 -4.82 -11.27
CA PRO A 88 -14.15 -5.42 -9.94
C PRO A 88 -15.41 -6.19 -9.55
N ALA A 89 -15.23 -7.47 -9.27
CA ALA A 89 -16.32 -8.31 -8.82
C ALA A 89 -16.33 -8.36 -7.31
N MET A 90 -17.51 -8.14 -6.72
CA MET A 90 -17.68 -8.23 -5.28
C MET A 90 -18.49 -9.48 -4.97
N ALA A 91 -17.95 -10.31 -4.08
CA ALA A 91 -18.70 -11.43 -3.54
C ALA A 91 -19.80 -10.88 -2.62
N THR A 92 -21.01 -11.36 -2.86
CA THR A 92 -22.17 -10.96 -2.04
C THR A 92 -22.63 -12.12 -1.18
#